data_2fffd5a3f0b92e72d0d03ac06786423d
#
_entry.id   2fffd5a3f0b92e72d0d03ac06786423d
#
_cell.length_a   1.000
_cell.length_b   1.000
_cell.length_c   1.000
_cell.angle_alpha   90.00
_cell.angle_beta   90.00
_cell.angle_gamma   90.00
#
_symmetry.space_group_name_H-M   'P 1'
#
loop_
_entity.id
_entity.type
_entity.pdbx_description
1 polymer ?
#
loop_
_entity_poly.entity_id
_entity_poly.type
_entity_poly.pdbx_seq_one_letter_code
_entity_poly.pdbx_strand_id
1 'polypeptide(L)'
;MKVYQHTRVLVAIQLQALMMVVIGSYGLWQTIKQVPGWPLFAMVGLVGLVSAFRMVVQGTHPEKIEIDDREIRMTSFGRTKRFRLNQLAQFRIKDLDPRRKVFIRIADEDGTKGRYWLSFDKYKDAEDLTFWLHDLEYKLNPNDLKYHNRMLAEKKAAKNAKKSPEKNPDHKE
;
A
#
# COMPACT_ATOMS: atom_id res chain seq x y z
N MET A 1 8.96 8.94 17.85
CA MET A 1 7.70 8.79 17.08
C MET A 1 7.84 9.52 15.75
N LYS A 2 7.76 8.80 14.63
CA LYS A 2 7.75 9.36 13.26
C LYS A 2 6.31 9.35 12.75
N VAL A 3 5.92 10.42 12.04
CA VAL A 3 4.56 10.58 11.54
C VAL A 3 4.60 10.87 10.05
N TYR A 4 4.02 9.97 9.25
CA TYR A 4 3.92 10.10 7.81
C TYR A 4 2.48 10.40 7.43
N GLN A 5 2.25 11.55 6.84
CA GLN A 5 0.91 11.98 6.41
C GLN A 5 0.82 12.07 4.90
N HIS A 6 -0.30 11.61 4.40
CA HIS A 6 -0.65 11.68 3.01
C HIS A 6 -1.51 12.93 2.74
N THR A 7 -0.96 13.93 2.09
CA THR A 7 -1.52 15.29 2.06
C THR A 7 -2.70 15.48 1.09
N ARG A 8 -2.90 14.61 0.09
CA ARG A 8 -3.88 14.86 -0.99
C ARG A 8 -4.85 13.74 -1.34
N VAL A 9 -4.73 12.57 -0.75
CA VAL A 9 -5.52 11.39 -1.16
C VAL A 9 -6.85 11.27 -0.44
N LEU A 10 -6.96 11.86 0.74
CA LEU A 10 -8.22 11.85 1.49
C LEU A 10 -9.36 12.37 0.61
N VAL A 11 -9.18 13.52 -0.01
CA VAL A 11 -10.19 14.14 -0.87
C VAL A 11 -10.46 13.27 -2.11
N ALA A 12 -9.43 12.73 -2.75
CA ALA A 12 -9.60 11.92 -3.95
C ALA A 12 -10.30 10.58 -3.67
N ILE A 13 -9.93 9.90 -2.58
CA ILE A 13 -10.56 8.62 -2.20
C ILE A 13 -11.97 8.84 -1.70
N GLN A 14 -12.21 9.88 -0.92
CA GLN A 14 -13.54 10.24 -0.46
C GLN A 14 -14.44 10.64 -1.63
N LEU A 15 -13.92 11.43 -2.58
CA LEU A 15 -14.64 11.80 -3.79
C LEU A 15 -14.96 10.58 -4.64
N GLN A 16 -14.01 9.65 -4.80
CA GLN A 16 -14.24 8.40 -5.52
C GLN A 16 -15.29 7.53 -4.86
N ALA A 17 -15.25 7.38 -3.54
CA ALA A 17 -16.27 6.64 -2.79
C ALA A 17 -17.65 7.29 -2.93
N LEU A 18 -17.71 8.63 -2.84
CA LEU A 18 -18.95 9.39 -3.04
C LEU A 18 -19.50 9.19 -4.46
N MET A 19 -18.67 9.27 -5.48
CA MET A 19 -19.05 9.01 -6.87
C MET A 19 -19.63 7.60 -7.04
N MET A 20 -19.02 6.58 -6.41
CA MET A 20 -19.53 5.21 -6.46
C MET A 20 -20.89 5.06 -5.74
N VAL A 21 -21.11 5.79 -4.66
CA VAL A 21 -22.42 5.84 -3.99
C VAL A 21 -23.46 6.49 -4.89
N VAL A 22 -23.15 7.61 -5.54
CA VAL A 22 -24.07 8.31 -6.43
C VAL A 22 -24.45 7.43 -7.63
N ILE A 23 -23.45 6.83 -8.31
CA ILE A 23 -23.69 5.91 -9.42
C ILE A 23 -24.49 4.71 -8.98
N GLY A 24 -24.14 4.12 -7.83
CA GLY A 24 -24.85 2.98 -7.27
C GLY A 24 -26.32 3.29 -6.94
N SER A 25 -26.58 4.42 -6.30
CA SER A 25 -27.92 4.87 -5.95
C SER A 25 -28.75 5.18 -7.20
N TYR A 26 -28.14 5.82 -8.21
CA TYR A 26 -28.81 6.09 -9.48
C TYR A 26 -29.19 4.79 -10.20
N GLY A 27 -28.27 3.81 -10.25
CA GLY A 27 -28.54 2.50 -10.85
C GLY A 27 -29.72 1.77 -10.17
N LEU A 28 -29.77 1.77 -8.84
CA LEU A 28 -30.90 1.19 -8.10
C LEU A 28 -32.21 1.95 -8.34
N TRP A 29 -32.15 3.28 -8.42
CA TRP A 29 -33.31 4.10 -8.73
C TRP A 29 -33.93 3.76 -10.10
N GLN A 30 -33.10 3.59 -11.14
CA GLN A 30 -33.55 3.19 -12.47
C GLN A 30 -34.12 1.77 -12.50
N THR A 31 -33.58 0.89 -11.66
CA THR A 31 -34.11 -0.48 -11.48
C THR A 31 -35.51 -0.46 -10.89
N ILE A 32 -35.77 0.36 -9.87
CA ILE A 32 -37.08 0.51 -9.24
C ILE A 32 -38.11 1.04 -10.25
N LYS A 33 -37.68 1.95 -11.14
CA LYS A 33 -38.56 2.50 -12.20
C LYS A 33 -38.79 1.55 -13.37
N GLN A 34 -38.18 0.37 -13.37
CA GLN A 34 -38.28 -0.62 -14.43
C GLN A 34 -37.97 -0.07 -15.85
N VAL A 35 -37.01 0.85 -15.92
CA VAL A 35 -36.58 1.44 -17.21
C VAL A 35 -36.04 0.33 -18.12
N PRO A 36 -36.24 0.40 -19.46
CA PRO A 36 -35.64 -0.57 -20.38
C PRO A 36 -34.16 -0.77 -20.11
N GLY A 37 -33.73 -2.04 -19.90
CA GLY A 37 -32.36 -2.36 -19.51
C GLY A 37 -32.12 -2.36 -17.98
N TRP A 38 -33.15 -2.36 -17.15
CA TRP A 38 -33.07 -2.37 -15.69
C TRP A 38 -32.12 -3.41 -15.09
N PRO A 39 -31.92 -4.63 -15.66
CA PRO A 39 -30.96 -5.57 -15.08
C PRO A 39 -29.51 -5.04 -15.10
N LEU A 40 -29.12 -4.31 -16.15
CA LEU A 40 -27.82 -3.67 -16.22
C LEU A 40 -27.68 -2.57 -15.16
N PHE A 41 -28.72 -1.75 -14.97
CA PHE A 41 -28.72 -0.72 -13.94
C PHE A 41 -28.65 -1.33 -12.53
N ALA A 42 -29.31 -2.46 -12.30
CA ALA A 42 -29.22 -3.21 -11.05
C ALA A 42 -27.79 -3.70 -10.76
N MET A 43 -27.13 -4.27 -11.78
CA MET A 43 -25.74 -4.71 -11.65
C MET A 43 -24.79 -3.54 -11.36
N VAL A 44 -24.88 -2.46 -12.12
CA VAL A 44 -24.07 -1.25 -11.89
C VAL A 44 -24.31 -0.67 -10.52
N GLY A 45 -25.59 -0.61 -10.10
CA GLY A 45 -25.98 -0.16 -8.78
C GLY A 45 -25.36 -0.98 -7.67
N LEU A 46 -25.47 -2.30 -7.75
CA LEU A 46 -24.93 -3.22 -6.76
C LEU A 46 -23.40 -3.14 -6.69
N VAL A 47 -22.73 -3.20 -7.84
CA VAL A 47 -21.25 -3.12 -7.91
C VAL A 47 -20.75 -1.78 -7.35
N GLY A 48 -21.42 -0.66 -7.67
CA GLY A 48 -21.07 0.66 -7.14
C GLY A 48 -21.15 0.72 -5.62
N LEU A 49 -22.27 0.26 -5.04
CA LEU A 49 -22.46 0.27 -3.59
C LEU A 49 -21.53 -0.69 -2.86
N VAL A 50 -21.34 -1.90 -3.38
CA VAL A 50 -20.39 -2.87 -2.79
C VAL A 50 -18.96 -2.32 -2.84
N SER A 51 -18.57 -1.66 -3.92
CA SER A 51 -17.25 -1.06 -4.06
C SER A 51 -17.04 0.09 -3.08
N ALA A 52 -18.03 0.98 -2.95
CA ALA A 52 -18.01 2.07 -1.96
C ALA A 52 -17.92 1.52 -0.54
N PHE A 53 -18.76 0.54 -0.20
CA PHE A 53 -18.74 -0.11 1.11
C PHE A 53 -17.36 -0.72 1.43
N ARG A 54 -16.79 -1.48 0.50
CA ARG A 54 -15.44 -2.06 0.68
C ARG A 54 -14.38 -0.98 0.89
N MET A 55 -14.43 0.10 0.12
CA MET A 55 -13.46 1.18 0.21
C MET A 55 -13.49 1.85 1.59
N VAL A 56 -14.69 2.12 2.12
CA VAL A 56 -14.87 2.77 3.43
C VAL A 56 -14.62 1.82 4.59
N VAL A 57 -15.18 0.60 4.54
CA VAL A 57 -15.12 -0.33 5.68
C VAL A 57 -13.76 -0.99 5.82
N GLN A 58 -13.13 -1.36 4.72
CA GLN A 58 -11.82 -2.05 4.79
C GLN A 58 -10.67 -1.13 5.14
N GLY A 59 -10.82 0.20 4.95
CA GLY A 59 -9.77 1.19 5.29
C GLY A 59 -8.40 0.84 4.74
N THR A 60 -8.37 0.34 3.48
CA THR A 60 -7.15 -0.22 2.86
C THR A 60 -6.10 0.82 2.49
N HIS A 61 -6.47 2.10 2.51
CA HIS A 61 -5.58 3.21 2.18
C HIS A 61 -5.37 4.08 3.43
N PRO A 62 -4.24 3.92 4.13
CA PRO A 62 -3.97 4.74 5.30
C PRO A 62 -3.64 6.17 4.90
N GLU A 63 -4.23 7.09 5.62
CA GLU A 63 -4.02 8.54 5.49
C GLU A 63 -2.82 8.99 6.32
N LYS A 64 -2.68 8.33 7.46
CA LYS A 64 -1.63 8.62 8.43
C LYS A 64 -1.02 7.32 8.92
N ILE A 65 0.28 7.27 8.91
CA ILE A 65 1.09 6.19 9.47
C ILE A 65 1.94 6.80 10.57
N GLU A 66 1.75 6.33 11.77
CA GLU A 66 2.56 6.71 12.92
C GLU A 66 3.40 5.52 13.32
N ILE A 67 4.68 5.74 13.45
CA ILE A 67 5.66 4.73 13.79
C ILE A 67 6.32 5.14 15.08
N ASP A 68 6.19 4.27 16.07
CA ASP A 68 6.86 4.38 17.35
C ASP A 68 7.74 3.16 17.58
N ASP A 69 8.63 3.20 18.56
CA ASP A 69 9.54 2.09 18.89
C ASP A 69 8.81 0.82 19.33
N ARG A 70 7.54 0.94 19.72
CA ARG A 70 6.72 -0.15 20.24
C ARG A 70 5.54 -0.55 19.38
N GLU A 71 5.03 0.37 18.56
CA GLU A 71 3.80 0.14 17.80
C GLU A 71 3.76 0.91 16.47
N ILE A 72 3.02 0.34 15.52
CA ILE A 72 2.64 1.00 14.29
C ILE A 72 1.14 1.33 14.38
N ARG A 73 0.79 2.57 14.10
CA ARG A 73 -0.59 3.01 14.01
C ARG A 73 -0.91 3.38 12.57
N MET A 74 -1.95 2.78 12.04
CA MET A 74 -2.44 3.08 10.69
C MET A 74 -3.85 3.65 10.77
N THR A 75 -4.00 4.90 10.40
CA THR A 75 -5.28 5.62 10.41
C THR A 75 -5.83 5.69 9.01
N SER A 76 -7.06 5.21 8.82
CA SER A 76 -7.82 5.24 7.57
C SER A 76 -9.26 5.63 7.87
N PHE A 77 -9.79 6.63 7.18
CA PHE A 77 -11.17 7.12 7.38
C PHE A 77 -11.52 7.38 8.86
N GLY A 78 -10.60 8.04 9.59
CA GLY A 78 -10.79 8.35 10.99
C GLY A 78 -10.69 7.17 11.95
N ARG A 79 -10.48 5.95 11.46
CA ARG A 79 -10.30 4.74 12.27
C ARG A 79 -8.81 4.41 12.36
N THR A 80 -8.30 4.28 13.58
CA THR A 80 -6.90 3.93 13.83
C THR A 80 -6.80 2.48 14.28
N LYS A 81 -6.02 1.69 13.53
CA LYS A 81 -5.58 0.35 13.96
C LYS A 81 -4.16 0.43 14.51
N ARG A 82 -3.94 -0.21 15.63
CA ARG A 82 -2.64 -0.29 16.32
C ARG A 82 -2.11 -1.70 16.21
N PHE A 83 -0.83 -1.82 15.88
CA PHE A 83 -0.11 -3.09 15.79
C PHE A 83 1.14 -2.98 16.67
N ARG A 84 1.24 -3.83 17.66
CA ARG A 84 2.39 -3.87 18.55
C ARG A 84 3.55 -4.63 17.90
N LEU A 85 4.72 -4.00 17.80
CA LEU A 85 5.88 -4.58 17.12
C LEU A 85 6.35 -5.90 17.73
N ASN A 86 6.21 -6.05 19.05
CA ASN A 86 6.59 -7.25 19.80
C ASN A 86 5.59 -8.42 19.69
N GLN A 87 4.39 -8.16 19.16
CA GLN A 87 3.31 -9.15 19.02
C GLN A 87 2.94 -9.35 17.55
N LEU A 88 3.78 -8.91 16.61
CA LEU A 88 3.52 -9.09 15.19
C LEU A 88 3.74 -10.55 14.79
N ALA A 89 2.64 -11.25 14.50
CA ALA A 89 2.67 -12.61 13.97
C ALA A 89 3.02 -12.65 12.48
N GLN A 90 2.66 -11.62 11.73
CA GLN A 90 2.94 -11.53 10.30
C GLN A 90 3.13 -10.07 9.87
N PHE A 91 4.23 -9.82 9.18
CA PHE A 91 4.47 -8.57 8.47
C PHE A 91 5.08 -8.90 7.11
N ARG A 92 4.38 -8.57 6.03
CA ARG A 92 4.86 -8.83 4.67
C ARG A 92 4.59 -7.63 3.78
N ILE A 93 5.58 -7.29 3.00
CA ILE A 93 5.54 -6.23 2.00
C ILE A 93 5.64 -6.86 0.61
N LYS A 94 4.72 -6.49 -0.26
CA LYS A 94 4.77 -6.83 -1.68
C LYS A 94 4.93 -5.56 -2.49
N ASP A 95 6.11 -5.37 -3.05
CA ASP A 95 6.39 -4.26 -3.95
C ASP A 95 5.70 -4.52 -5.30
N LEU A 96 4.97 -3.53 -5.78
CA LEU A 96 4.25 -3.56 -7.04
C LEU A 96 4.84 -2.47 -7.94
N ASP A 97 6.04 -2.76 -8.48
CA ASP A 97 6.68 -1.94 -9.48
C ASP A 97 5.87 -1.94 -10.80
N PRO A 98 5.77 -0.84 -11.58
CA PRO A 98 6.64 0.34 -11.60
C PRO A 98 6.08 1.60 -10.90
N ARG A 99 4.96 1.50 -10.16
CA ARG A 99 4.22 2.68 -9.67
C ARG A 99 4.53 3.07 -8.22
N ARG A 100 5.64 2.63 -7.66
CA ARG A 100 5.98 2.82 -6.23
C ARG A 100 4.81 2.52 -5.28
N LYS A 101 3.96 1.56 -5.69
CA LYS A 101 2.86 1.06 -4.87
C LYS A 101 3.30 -0.18 -4.12
N VAL A 102 2.90 -0.25 -2.88
CA VAL A 102 3.26 -1.35 -1.99
C VAL A 102 2.02 -1.87 -1.31
N PHE A 103 1.92 -3.17 -1.23
CA PHE A 103 0.87 -3.85 -0.51
C PHE A 103 1.44 -4.45 0.78
N ILE A 104 0.92 -4.03 1.92
CA ILE A 104 1.35 -4.48 3.24
C ILE A 104 0.29 -5.37 3.85
N ARG A 105 0.71 -6.51 4.36
CA ARG A 105 -0.09 -7.38 5.23
C ARG A 105 0.51 -7.37 6.62
N ILE A 106 -0.31 -7.01 7.58
CA ILE A 106 0.04 -7.01 9.00
C ILE A 106 -0.95 -7.90 9.72
N ALA A 107 -0.47 -8.75 10.59
CA ALA A 107 -1.29 -9.49 11.55
C ALA A 107 -0.57 -9.53 12.89
N ASP A 108 -1.35 -9.30 13.93
CA ASP A 108 -0.92 -9.39 15.31
C ASP A 108 -1.35 -10.74 15.90
N GLU A 109 -0.67 -11.22 16.95
CA GLU A 109 -1.03 -12.45 17.67
C GLU A 109 -2.43 -12.37 18.27
N ASP A 110 -2.89 -11.18 18.66
CA ASP A 110 -4.24 -10.92 19.16
C ASP A 110 -5.34 -11.09 18.08
N GLY A 111 -4.97 -11.48 16.85
CA GLY A 111 -5.90 -11.69 15.73
C GLY A 111 -6.26 -10.43 14.95
N THR A 112 -5.73 -9.27 15.31
CA THR A 112 -5.91 -8.03 14.54
C THR A 112 -5.20 -8.13 13.20
N LYS A 113 -5.94 -7.99 12.11
CA LYS A 113 -5.41 -8.08 10.74
C LYS A 113 -5.60 -6.77 10.01
N GLY A 114 -4.57 -6.38 9.24
CA GLY A 114 -4.59 -5.22 8.35
C GLY A 114 -4.05 -5.57 6.97
N ARG A 115 -4.66 -4.98 5.94
CA ARG A 115 -4.20 -5.04 4.56
C ARG A 115 -4.21 -3.62 4.02
N TYR A 116 -3.04 -3.12 3.63
CA TYR A 116 -2.88 -1.72 3.27
C TYR A 116 -2.19 -1.58 1.92
N TRP A 117 -2.69 -0.64 1.13
CA TRP A 117 -2.08 -0.19 -0.10
C TRP A 117 -1.43 1.16 0.14
N LEU A 118 -0.13 1.23 -0.01
CA LEU A 118 0.63 2.47 0.10
C LEU A 118 1.09 2.91 -1.28
N SER A 119 0.97 4.19 -1.56
CA SER A 119 1.56 4.85 -2.73
C SER A 119 2.61 5.80 -2.19
N PHE A 120 3.88 5.40 -2.23
CA PHE A 120 4.98 6.16 -1.61
C PHE A 120 5.16 7.56 -2.20
N ASP A 121 4.86 7.74 -3.51
CA ASP A 121 4.89 9.03 -4.20
C ASP A 121 4.04 10.13 -3.54
N LYS A 122 3.17 9.73 -2.64
CA LYS A 122 2.19 10.61 -2.01
C LYS A 122 2.50 10.97 -0.56
N TYR A 123 3.49 10.36 0.05
CA TYR A 123 3.93 10.66 1.40
C TYR A 123 5.10 11.64 1.40
N LYS A 124 5.11 12.58 2.35
CA LYS A 124 6.34 13.27 2.71
C LYS A 124 7.31 12.22 3.25
N ASP A 125 8.58 12.35 2.93
CA ASP A 125 9.63 11.44 3.41
C ASP A 125 9.39 9.96 3.02
N ALA A 126 8.91 9.74 1.78
CA ALA A 126 8.61 8.43 1.22
C ALA A 126 9.78 7.45 1.28
N GLU A 127 11.01 7.94 1.11
CA GLU A 127 12.23 7.12 1.15
C GLU A 127 12.51 6.60 2.56
N ASP A 128 12.39 7.47 3.57
CA ASP A 128 12.56 7.08 4.98
C ASP A 128 11.49 6.06 5.40
N LEU A 129 10.23 6.28 4.99
CA LEU A 129 9.15 5.33 5.25
C LEU A 129 9.41 3.97 4.58
N THR A 130 9.87 3.98 3.33
CA THR A 130 10.18 2.76 2.58
C THR A 130 11.30 1.99 3.26
N PHE A 131 12.39 2.69 3.59
CA PHE A 131 13.54 2.10 4.28
C PHE A 131 13.13 1.46 5.60
N TRP A 132 12.36 2.17 6.41
CA TRP A 132 11.92 1.69 7.71
C TRP A 132 11.01 0.46 7.61
N LEU A 133 10.06 0.46 6.67
CA LEU A 133 9.17 -0.68 6.46
C LEU A 133 9.93 -1.93 6.01
N HIS A 134 10.89 -1.79 5.10
CA HIS A 134 11.71 -2.91 4.64
C HIS A 134 12.68 -3.41 5.73
N ASP A 135 13.24 -2.51 6.55
CA ASP A 135 14.07 -2.89 7.68
C ASP A 135 13.28 -3.69 8.73
N LEU A 136 12.04 -3.26 8.99
CA LEU A 136 11.15 -4.01 9.88
C LEU A 136 10.79 -5.39 9.29
N GLU A 137 10.47 -5.47 8.00
CA GLU A 137 10.19 -6.76 7.35
C GLU A 137 11.40 -7.70 7.47
N TYR A 138 12.60 -7.18 7.25
CA TYR A 138 13.84 -7.95 7.38
C TYR A 138 14.07 -8.45 8.80
N LYS A 139 13.86 -7.59 9.80
CA LYS A 139 14.01 -7.97 11.22
C LYS A 139 13.04 -9.07 11.64
N LEU A 140 11.82 -9.03 11.13
CA LEU A 140 10.80 -10.03 11.44
C LEU A 140 10.93 -11.31 10.63
N ASN A 141 11.44 -11.24 9.40
CA ASN A 141 11.57 -12.37 8.49
C ASN A 141 12.98 -12.46 7.86
N PRO A 142 14.04 -12.68 8.64
CA PRO A 142 15.41 -12.65 8.15
C PRO A 142 15.70 -13.75 7.10
N ASN A 143 14.94 -14.84 7.13
CA ASN A 143 15.11 -15.99 6.23
C ASN A 143 14.24 -15.93 4.97
N ASP A 144 13.58 -14.80 4.69
CA ASP A 144 12.76 -14.70 3.47
C ASP A 144 13.68 -14.65 2.23
N LEU A 145 13.37 -15.53 1.25
CA LEU A 145 14.08 -15.65 -0.04
C LEU A 145 14.21 -14.30 -0.78
N LYS A 146 13.27 -13.38 -0.58
CA LYS A 146 13.30 -12.04 -1.14
C LYS A 146 14.57 -11.28 -0.74
N TYR A 147 14.94 -11.33 0.53
CA TYR A 147 16.13 -10.65 1.04
C TYR A 147 17.41 -11.35 0.65
N HIS A 148 17.39 -12.68 0.67
CA HIS A 148 18.54 -13.45 0.21
C HIS A 148 18.87 -13.15 -1.27
N ASN A 149 17.88 -13.12 -2.13
CA ASN A 149 18.05 -12.78 -3.54
C ASN A 149 18.53 -11.34 -3.75
N ARG A 150 18.02 -10.38 -2.96
CA ARG A 150 18.47 -8.98 -3.00
C ARG A 150 19.94 -8.85 -2.60
N MET A 151 20.34 -9.48 -1.51
CA MET A 151 21.74 -9.51 -1.06
C MET A 151 22.67 -10.15 -2.11
N LEU A 152 22.21 -11.23 -2.76
CA LEU A 152 22.97 -11.84 -3.87
C LEU A 152 23.07 -10.93 -5.07
N ALA A 153 22.02 -10.20 -5.42
CA ALA A 153 22.03 -9.24 -6.53
C ALA A 153 22.98 -8.07 -6.24
N GLU A 154 22.94 -7.51 -5.03
CA GLU A 154 23.84 -6.45 -4.59
C GLU A 154 25.32 -6.90 -4.59
N LYS A 155 25.60 -8.11 -4.09
CA LYS A 155 26.96 -8.70 -4.15
C LYS A 155 27.45 -8.89 -5.59
N LYS A 156 26.56 -9.35 -6.49
CA LYS A 156 26.91 -9.48 -7.93
C LYS A 156 27.17 -8.12 -8.57
N ALA A 157 26.34 -7.11 -8.29
CA ALA A 157 26.51 -5.76 -8.81
C ALA A 157 27.83 -5.13 -8.31
N ALA A 158 28.14 -5.26 -7.03
CA ALA A 158 29.40 -4.78 -6.44
C ALA A 158 30.64 -5.51 -7.04
N LYS A 159 30.52 -6.81 -7.32
CA LYS A 159 31.58 -7.58 -7.96
C LYS A 159 31.80 -7.16 -9.41
N ASN A 160 30.71 -6.88 -10.14
CA ASN A 160 30.80 -6.41 -11.52
C ASN A 160 31.35 -4.98 -11.62
N ALA A 161 30.97 -4.09 -10.70
CA ALA A 161 31.54 -2.74 -10.61
C ALA A 161 33.06 -2.75 -10.34
N LYS A 162 33.54 -3.68 -9.52
CA LYS A 162 34.98 -3.87 -9.31
C LYS A 162 35.71 -4.53 -10.49
N LYS A 163 34.97 -5.18 -11.40
CA LYS A 163 35.52 -5.92 -12.54
C LYS A 163 35.54 -5.09 -13.83
N SER A 164 34.93 -3.91 -13.85
CA SER A 164 35.07 -2.92 -14.92
C SER A 164 36.27 -2.00 -14.59
N PRO A 165 37.52 -2.40 -14.91
CA PRO A 165 38.62 -1.47 -14.84
C PRO A 165 38.52 -0.53 -16.04
N GLU A 166 38.48 0.76 -15.74
CA GLU A 166 39.10 1.83 -16.48
C GLU A 166 39.38 1.52 -17.96
N LYS A 167 38.37 1.75 -18.78
CA LYS A 167 38.60 1.83 -20.22
C LYS A 167 39.34 3.15 -20.45
N ASN A 168 40.67 3.04 -20.45
CA ASN A 168 41.61 4.10 -20.75
C ASN A 168 41.21 4.82 -22.05
N PRO A 169 40.95 6.15 -22.05
CA PRO A 169 40.63 6.89 -23.27
C PRO A 169 41.89 7.46 -23.92
N ASP A 170 42.96 6.67 -24.07
CA ASP A 170 44.15 7.09 -24.79
C ASP A 170 44.37 6.18 -26.01
N HIS A 171 43.82 6.61 -27.14
CA HIS A 171 44.39 6.46 -28.47
C HIS A 171 43.67 7.42 -29.42
N LYS A 172 44.17 8.67 -29.43
CA LYS A 172 44.09 9.53 -30.61
C LYS A 172 45.50 9.76 -31.07
N GLU A 173 45.89 9.14 -32.13
CA GLU A 173 46.79 9.64 -33.16
C GLU A 173 46.03 9.74 -34.47
#